data_9ad5c197d7805ef9cc1456e2c8f6bcbf
#
_entry.id   9ad5c197d7805ef9cc1456e2c8f6bcbf
#
_cell.length_a   1.000
_cell.length_b   1.000
_cell.length_c   1.000
_cell.angle_alpha   90.00
_cell.angle_beta   90.00
_cell.angle_gamma   90.00
#
_symmetry.space_group_name_H-M   'P 1'
#
loop_
_entity.id
_entity.type
_entity.pdbx_description
1 polymer ?
#
loop_
_entity_poly.entity_id
_entity_poly.type
_entity_poly.pdbx_seq_one_letter_code
_entity_poly.pdbx_strand_id
1 'polypeptide(L)'
;FRIKMAYDLIKGFPQMMGLRTQFVHLYVKDNTDGSSDAFQDYGLYTQVEQLNKTALKTHGLDSKGQLYKVNFFEFYREEDVIKTTDDPGYNQEAFEERLEIKGDSDHTKLIHMLDAVNDYSIPINQVLEQYFY
;
A
#
# COMPACT_ATOMS: atom_id res chain seq x y z
N PHE A 1 21.75 -3.17 0.99
CA PHE A 1 21.58 -4.47 0.31
C PHE A 1 20.36 -5.26 0.81
N ARG A 2 20.12 -5.39 2.14
CA ARG A 2 19.01 -6.21 2.71
C ARG A 2 17.63 -5.80 2.19
N ILE A 3 17.34 -4.49 2.13
CA ILE A 3 16.05 -3.96 1.66
C ILE A 3 15.81 -4.39 0.21
N LYS A 4 16.77 -4.13 -0.69
CA LYS A 4 16.64 -4.52 -2.10
C LYS A 4 16.47 -6.02 -2.27
N MET A 5 17.22 -6.83 -1.52
CA MET A 5 17.11 -8.28 -1.56
C MET A 5 15.71 -8.75 -1.14
N ALA A 6 15.11 -8.16 -0.10
CA ALA A 6 13.75 -8.50 0.33
C ALA A 6 12.72 -8.22 -0.77
N TYR A 7 12.78 -7.05 -1.41
CA TYR A 7 11.91 -6.73 -2.53
C TYR A 7 12.12 -7.65 -3.74
N ASP A 8 13.37 -8.01 -4.04
CA ASP A 8 13.66 -8.92 -5.16
C ASP A 8 13.14 -10.35 -4.89
N LEU A 9 13.18 -10.80 -3.63
CA LEU A 9 12.58 -12.09 -3.23
C LEU A 9 11.05 -12.09 -3.39
N ILE A 10 10.38 -10.99 -3.00
CA ILE A 10 8.91 -10.86 -3.14
C ILE A 10 8.47 -11.00 -4.59
N LYS A 11 9.27 -10.53 -5.56
CA LYS A 11 8.98 -10.69 -7.00
C LYS A 11 8.89 -12.15 -7.46
N GLY A 12 9.43 -13.08 -6.70
CA GLY A 12 9.34 -14.52 -6.97
C GLY A 12 7.99 -15.14 -6.62
N PHE A 13 7.10 -14.41 -5.93
CA PHE A 13 5.76 -14.87 -5.56
C PHE A 13 4.72 -14.38 -6.57
N PRO A 14 4.11 -15.27 -7.36
CA PRO A 14 3.21 -14.86 -8.45
C PRO A 14 1.93 -14.17 -7.97
N GLN A 15 1.52 -14.37 -6.71
CA GLN A 15 0.34 -13.76 -6.10
C GLN A 15 0.61 -12.39 -5.49
N MET A 16 1.87 -11.93 -5.48
CA MET A 16 2.25 -10.68 -4.83
C MET A 16 2.79 -9.68 -5.87
N MET A 17 2.34 -8.43 -5.76
CA MET A 17 2.93 -7.35 -6.53
C MET A 17 4.28 -6.96 -5.93
N GLY A 18 5.38 -7.40 -6.54
CA GLY A 18 6.73 -7.03 -6.13
C GLY A 18 7.12 -5.64 -6.63
N LEU A 19 7.30 -4.67 -5.74
CA LEU A 19 7.75 -3.34 -6.11
C LEU A 19 9.13 -3.36 -6.75
N ARG A 20 9.32 -2.52 -7.77
CA ARG A 20 10.62 -2.37 -8.44
C ARG A 20 11.59 -1.62 -7.53
N THR A 21 12.83 -2.07 -7.54
CA THR A 21 13.90 -1.45 -6.76
C THR A 21 15.17 -1.31 -7.57
N GLN A 22 15.90 -0.23 -7.35
CA GLN A 22 17.23 -0.04 -7.91
C GLN A 22 18.14 0.68 -6.92
N PHE A 23 19.45 0.54 -7.11
CA PHE A 23 20.40 1.37 -6.43
C PHE A 23 20.57 2.71 -7.15
N VAL A 24 20.60 3.78 -6.39
CA VAL A 24 20.83 5.14 -6.88
C VAL A 24 21.91 5.83 -6.04
N HIS A 25 22.75 6.62 -6.68
CA HIS A 25 23.66 7.50 -5.98
C HIS A 25 22.97 8.85 -5.78
N LEU A 26 22.82 9.27 -4.53
CA LEU A 26 22.06 10.47 -4.17
C LEU A 26 22.98 11.67 -4.04
N TYR A 27 22.72 12.70 -4.83
CA TYR A 27 23.32 14.01 -4.71
C TYR A 27 22.24 15.03 -4.33
N VAL A 28 22.49 15.81 -3.29
CA VAL A 28 21.53 16.82 -2.81
C VAL A 28 22.17 18.20 -2.91
N LYS A 29 21.43 19.16 -3.46
CA LYS A 29 21.75 20.58 -3.41
C LYS A 29 20.80 21.23 -2.42
N ASP A 30 21.33 21.73 -1.31
CA ASP A 30 20.55 22.46 -0.31
C ASP A 30 20.71 23.97 -0.58
N ASN A 31 19.62 24.62 -0.85
CA ASN A 31 19.56 26.07 -1.07
C ASN A 31 18.91 26.83 0.10
N THR A 32 18.62 26.15 1.21
CA THR A 32 17.83 26.75 2.32
C THR A 32 18.63 27.74 3.15
N ASP A 33 19.93 27.54 3.28
CA ASP A 33 20.84 28.40 4.09
C ASP A 33 21.75 29.31 3.26
N GLY A 34 21.67 29.23 1.92
CA GLY A 34 22.51 30.01 1.02
C GLY A 34 24.02 29.66 1.06
N SER A 35 24.40 28.60 1.73
CA SER A 35 25.80 28.28 2.05
C SER A 35 26.55 27.57 0.93
N SER A 36 25.88 26.90 0.01
CA SER A 36 26.57 26.15 -1.06
C SER A 36 25.73 26.00 -2.34
N ASP A 37 26.33 26.38 -3.45
CA ASP A 37 25.74 26.13 -4.79
C ASP A 37 26.14 24.77 -5.38
N ALA A 38 26.84 23.94 -4.60
CA ALA A 38 27.35 22.64 -5.02
C ALA A 38 26.47 21.48 -4.54
N PHE A 39 26.39 20.43 -5.36
CA PHE A 39 25.79 19.16 -4.96
C PHE A 39 26.67 18.44 -3.94
N GLN A 40 26.07 18.00 -2.85
CA GLN A 40 26.70 17.15 -1.84
C GLN A 40 26.40 15.69 -2.12
N ASP A 41 27.40 14.84 -1.99
CA ASP A 41 27.28 13.40 -2.16
C ASP A 41 26.77 12.74 -0.87
N TYR A 42 25.58 12.14 -0.93
CA TYR A 42 24.96 11.40 0.17
C TYR A 42 25.15 9.88 0.05
N GLY A 43 25.83 9.41 -1.00
CA GLY A 43 26.17 8.02 -1.20
C GLY A 43 25.08 7.18 -1.83
N LEU A 44 25.14 5.86 -1.59
CA LEU A 44 24.30 4.85 -2.24
C LEU A 44 23.01 4.59 -1.45
N TYR A 45 21.87 4.72 -2.13
CA TYR A 45 20.55 4.46 -1.59
C TYR A 45 19.81 3.39 -2.40
N THR A 46 18.84 2.75 -1.77
CA THR A 46 17.87 1.90 -2.47
C THR A 46 16.63 2.74 -2.78
N GLN A 47 16.40 3.02 -4.06
CA GLN A 47 15.14 3.59 -4.52
C GLN A 47 14.11 2.47 -4.64
N VAL A 48 12.94 2.67 -4.04
CA VAL A 48 11.79 1.76 -4.11
C VAL A 48 10.67 2.44 -4.87
N GLU A 49 10.02 1.69 -5.76
CA GLU A 49 8.83 2.14 -6.48
C GLU A 49 7.74 2.58 -5.50
N GLN A 50 7.17 3.75 -5.74
CA GLN A 50 6.06 4.23 -4.92
C GLN A 50 4.77 3.51 -5.31
N LEU A 51 4.13 2.86 -4.34
CA LEU A 51 2.86 2.19 -4.54
C LEU A 51 1.74 3.22 -4.70
N ASN A 52 1.25 3.35 -5.94
CA ASN A 52 0.18 4.25 -6.33
C ASN A 52 -0.53 3.74 -7.59
N LYS A 53 -1.50 4.49 -8.12
CA LYS A 53 -2.24 4.13 -9.35
C LYS A 53 -1.31 3.88 -10.56
N THR A 54 -0.18 4.59 -10.65
CA THR A 54 0.80 4.38 -11.72
C THR A 54 1.52 3.03 -11.56
N ALA A 55 1.90 2.67 -10.34
CA ALA A 55 2.49 1.37 -10.06
C ALA A 55 1.52 0.23 -10.40
N LEU A 56 0.25 0.32 -10.00
CA LEU A 56 -0.77 -0.67 -10.39
C LEU A 56 -0.80 -0.87 -11.91
N LYS A 57 -0.90 0.23 -12.66
CA LYS A 57 -0.94 0.18 -14.14
C LYS A 57 0.32 -0.44 -14.74
N THR A 58 1.51 -0.12 -14.25
CA THR A 58 2.79 -0.64 -14.77
C THR A 58 3.01 -2.12 -14.43
N HIS A 59 2.31 -2.62 -13.41
CA HIS A 59 2.26 -4.05 -13.05
C HIS A 59 1.09 -4.80 -13.70
N GLY A 60 0.34 -4.16 -14.63
CA GLY A 60 -0.77 -4.79 -15.32
C GLY A 60 -2.05 -4.92 -14.50
N LEU A 61 -2.13 -4.24 -13.36
CA LEU A 61 -3.29 -4.22 -12.50
C LEU A 61 -4.23 -3.04 -12.85
N ASP A 62 -5.49 -3.17 -12.43
CA ASP A 62 -6.46 -2.08 -12.64
C ASP A 62 -6.10 -0.86 -11.78
N SER A 63 -5.79 0.25 -12.44
CA SER A 63 -5.46 1.51 -11.78
C SER A 63 -6.64 2.19 -11.09
N LYS A 64 -7.87 1.71 -11.33
CA LYS A 64 -9.10 2.14 -10.63
C LYS A 64 -9.39 1.27 -9.41
N GLY A 65 -8.56 0.25 -9.14
CA GLY A 65 -8.70 -0.61 -7.98
C GLY A 65 -8.54 0.14 -6.66
N GLN A 66 -9.09 -0.44 -5.61
CA GLN A 66 -8.87 0.03 -4.24
C GLN A 66 -7.42 -0.26 -3.85
N LEU A 67 -6.77 0.71 -3.24
CA LEU A 67 -5.39 0.60 -2.77
C LEU A 67 -5.26 1.30 -1.42
N TYR A 68 -4.78 0.57 -0.45
CA TYR A 68 -4.63 1.07 0.91
C TYR A 68 -3.20 0.86 1.41
N LYS A 69 -2.71 1.82 2.18
CA LYS A 69 -1.52 1.65 2.99
C LYS A 69 -1.94 1.39 4.43
N VAL A 70 -1.56 0.24 4.95
CA VAL A 70 -1.81 -0.12 6.34
C VAL A 70 -0.97 0.76 7.26
N ASN A 71 -1.63 1.42 8.22
CA ASN A 71 -0.99 2.17 9.29
C ASN A 71 -1.09 1.38 10.62
N PHE A 72 -2.28 1.39 11.25
CA PHE A 72 -2.58 0.62 12.46
C PHE A 72 -3.83 -0.21 12.23
N PHE A 73 -3.67 -1.37 11.61
CA PHE A 73 -4.82 -2.18 11.22
C PHE A 73 -4.48 -3.68 11.31
N GLU A 74 -5.32 -4.42 12.04
CA GLU A 74 -5.14 -5.86 12.30
C GLU A 74 -6.17 -6.73 11.58
N PHE A 75 -6.81 -6.23 10.53
CA PHE A 75 -7.83 -6.91 9.73
C PHE A 75 -9.10 -7.31 10.52
N TYR A 76 -9.36 -6.67 11.65
CA TYR A 76 -10.65 -6.78 12.33
C TYR A 76 -11.73 -5.95 11.62
N ARG A 77 -12.99 -6.41 11.74
CA ARG A 77 -14.12 -5.65 11.24
C ARG A 77 -14.51 -4.56 12.24
N GLU A 78 -13.83 -3.41 12.16
CA GLU A 78 -14.12 -2.21 12.96
C GLU A 78 -15.33 -1.47 12.35
N GLU A 79 -16.56 -1.92 12.65
CA GLU A 79 -17.80 -1.44 12.00
C GLU A 79 -18.06 0.06 12.20
N ASP A 80 -17.56 0.64 13.28
CA ASP A 80 -17.69 2.08 13.56
C ASP A 80 -16.75 2.95 12.73
N VAL A 81 -15.64 2.39 12.24
CA VAL A 81 -14.57 3.10 11.53
C VAL A 81 -14.51 2.73 10.05
N ILE A 82 -14.52 1.42 9.75
CA ILE A 82 -14.41 0.91 8.37
C ILE A 82 -15.79 0.86 7.75
N LYS A 83 -16.17 1.94 7.08
CA LYS A 83 -17.48 2.17 6.47
C LYS A 83 -17.34 2.52 5.00
N THR A 84 -18.42 2.42 4.25
CA THR A 84 -18.49 2.95 2.88
C THR A 84 -18.61 4.47 2.91
N THR A 85 -18.19 5.15 1.85
CA THR A 85 -18.28 6.61 1.72
C THR A 85 -19.71 7.13 1.73
N ASP A 86 -20.68 6.29 1.37
CA ASP A 86 -22.12 6.63 1.36
C ASP A 86 -22.78 6.47 2.74
N ASP A 87 -22.10 5.86 3.70
CA ASP A 87 -22.61 5.71 5.06
C ASP A 87 -22.60 7.07 5.78
N PRO A 88 -23.71 7.53 6.36
CA PRO A 88 -23.78 8.82 7.06
C PRO A 88 -22.86 8.91 8.29
N GLY A 89 -22.38 7.78 8.80
CA GLY A 89 -21.38 7.72 9.86
C GLY A 89 -19.95 7.62 9.36
N TYR A 90 -19.69 7.74 8.04
CA TYR A 90 -18.34 7.68 7.48
C TYR A 90 -17.50 8.89 7.93
N ASN A 91 -16.31 8.62 8.40
CA ASN A 91 -15.30 9.63 8.73
C ASN A 91 -13.97 9.24 8.09
N GLN A 92 -13.57 10.00 7.05
CA GLN A 92 -12.36 9.69 6.30
C GLN A 92 -11.08 9.75 7.17
N GLU A 93 -10.98 10.71 8.08
CA GLU A 93 -9.81 10.85 8.94
C GLU A 93 -9.66 9.63 9.86
N ALA A 94 -10.73 9.20 10.50
CA ALA A 94 -10.74 7.99 11.33
C ALA A 94 -10.44 6.72 10.51
N PHE A 95 -10.95 6.62 9.28
CA PHE A 95 -10.64 5.53 8.36
C PHE A 95 -9.14 5.53 8.00
N GLU A 96 -8.57 6.70 7.64
CA GLU A 96 -7.17 6.83 7.23
C GLU A 96 -6.18 6.66 8.38
N GLU A 97 -6.59 6.79 9.63
CA GLU A 97 -5.78 6.36 10.77
C GLU A 97 -5.47 4.85 10.73
N ARG A 98 -6.36 4.05 10.15
CA ARG A 98 -6.21 2.61 9.97
C ARG A 98 -5.58 2.27 8.64
N LEU A 99 -6.18 2.78 7.56
CA LEU A 99 -5.89 2.45 6.18
C LEU A 99 -5.82 3.72 5.33
N GLU A 100 -4.63 4.23 5.07
CA GLU A 100 -4.44 5.40 4.22
C GLU A 100 -4.87 5.09 2.78
N ILE A 101 -5.81 5.87 2.25
CA ILE A 101 -6.38 5.68 0.92
C ILE A 101 -5.37 6.12 -0.15
N LYS A 102 -4.95 5.21 -1.01
CA LYS A 102 -4.03 5.47 -2.14
C LYS A 102 -4.66 5.22 -3.51
N GLY A 103 -5.81 4.57 -3.53
CA GLY A 103 -6.56 4.20 -4.73
C GLY A 103 -7.92 4.89 -4.81
N ASP A 104 -8.92 4.11 -5.22
CA ASP A 104 -10.31 4.53 -5.19
C ASP A 104 -10.88 4.48 -3.77
N SER A 105 -11.90 5.29 -3.49
CA SER A 105 -12.55 5.41 -2.18
C SER A 105 -13.80 4.55 -2.01
N ASP A 106 -14.14 3.72 -2.98
CA ASP A 106 -15.16 2.68 -2.79
C ASP A 106 -14.59 1.55 -1.92
N HIS A 107 -15.00 1.48 -0.66
CA HIS A 107 -14.49 0.52 0.33
C HIS A 107 -15.27 -0.79 0.36
N THR A 108 -16.26 -1.00 -0.50
CA THR A 108 -17.18 -2.14 -0.47
C THR A 108 -16.46 -3.49 -0.52
N LYS A 109 -15.48 -3.65 -1.43
CA LYS A 109 -14.72 -4.92 -1.54
C LYS A 109 -13.87 -5.20 -0.31
N LEU A 110 -13.24 -4.15 0.26
CA LEU A 110 -12.49 -4.27 1.50
C LEU A 110 -13.41 -4.75 2.64
N ILE A 111 -14.58 -4.13 2.79
CA ILE A 111 -15.54 -4.47 3.82
C ILE A 111 -15.99 -5.92 3.68
N HIS A 112 -16.37 -6.36 2.48
CA HIS A 112 -16.78 -7.75 2.24
C HIS A 112 -15.66 -8.75 2.56
N MET A 113 -14.41 -8.40 2.24
CA MET A 113 -13.24 -9.22 2.59
C MET A 113 -13.09 -9.32 4.12
N LEU A 114 -13.19 -8.17 4.82
CA LEU A 114 -13.08 -8.13 6.29
C LEU A 114 -14.20 -8.91 6.97
N ASP A 115 -15.44 -8.77 6.49
CA ASP A 115 -16.59 -9.54 6.99
C ASP A 115 -16.31 -11.05 6.84
N ALA A 116 -15.82 -11.48 5.67
CA ALA A 116 -15.52 -12.89 5.42
C ALA A 116 -14.33 -13.41 6.25
N VAL A 117 -13.27 -12.62 6.43
CA VAL A 117 -12.11 -12.99 7.26
C VAL A 117 -12.48 -13.11 8.74
N ASN A 118 -13.45 -12.32 9.21
CA ASN A 118 -13.89 -12.32 10.61
C ASN A 118 -15.07 -13.27 10.87
N ASP A 119 -15.64 -13.88 9.83
CA ASP A 119 -16.68 -14.91 9.97
C ASP A 119 -16.06 -16.30 10.10
N TYR A 120 -15.84 -16.74 11.33
CA TYR A 120 -15.27 -18.06 11.62
C TYR A 120 -16.18 -19.26 11.25
N SER A 121 -17.40 -19.01 10.78
CA SER A 121 -18.27 -20.05 10.23
C SER A 121 -17.91 -20.43 8.79
N ILE A 122 -17.19 -19.55 8.08
CA ILE A 122 -16.71 -19.77 6.71
C ILE A 122 -15.36 -20.50 6.75
N PRO A 123 -15.20 -21.64 6.06
CA PRO A 123 -13.91 -22.30 5.96
C PRO A 123 -12.87 -21.38 5.33
N ILE A 124 -11.69 -21.28 5.96
CA ILE A 124 -10.61 -20.36 5.52
C ILE A 124 -10.21 -20.53 4.04
N ASN A 125 -10.26 -21.76 3.53
CA ASN A 125 -9.94 -22.02 2.12
C ASN A 125 -10.91 -21.29 1.16
N GLN A 126 -12.18 -21.18 1.51
CA GLN A 126 -13.15 -20.43 0.70
C GLN A 126 -12.88 -18.93 0.71
N VAL A 127 -12.48 -18.39 1.87
CA VAL A 127 -12.08 -16.98 2.00
C VAL A 127 -10.84 -16.69 1.14
N LEU A 128 -9.84 -17.58 1.20
CA LEU A 128 -8.60 -17.44 0.42
C LEU A 128 -8.89 -17.50 -1.08
N GLU A 129 -9.68 -18.46 -1.54
CA GLU A 129 -10.04 -18.60 -2.96
C GLU A 129 -10.84 -17.41 -3.49
N GLN A 130 -11.70 -16.82 -2.66
CA GLN A 130 -12.58 -15.71 -3.08
C GLN A 130 -11.85 -14.35 -3.12
N TYR A 131 -10.93 -14.09 -2.21
CA TYR A 131 -10.37 -12.75 -2.01
C TYR A 131 -8.86 -12.64 -2.27
N PHE A 132 -8.12 -13.75 -2.37
CA PHE A 132 -6.66 -13.73 -2.43
C PHE A 132 -6.05 -14.48 -3.62
N TYR A 133 -6.88 -15.15 -4.45
CA TYR A 133 -6.39 -15.90 -5.63
C TYR A 133 -7.06 -15.48 -6.94
#